data_e0d4ea23cba7b79b3782989c1679aa0e
#
_entry.id   e0d4ea23cba7b79b3782989c1679aa0e
#
_cell.length_a   1.000
_cell.length_b   1.000
_cell.length_c   1.000
_cell.angle_alpha   90.00
_cell.angle_beta   90.00
_cell.angle_gamma   90.00
#
_symmetry.space_group_name_H-M   'P 1'
#
loop_
_entity.id
_entity.type
_entity.pdbx_description
1 polymer ?
#
loop_
_entity_poly.entity_id
_entity_poly.type
_entity_poly.pdbx_seq_one_letter_code
_entity_poly.pdbx_strand_id
1 'polypeptide(L)'
;GCVGRCEYCRAAQCRSFVRVYVNENDLLKKVKRYAQKGLAVTFEGSLEADPIPTEPYTHALAHMIEFTAKQPNVFFTFTTKFTDVDSLLCLNHQERTKVRFSINTDTVISSFEEGTPSMKERIMAAFKMMKAGYPVGFVIAPVFVYPNWKEDYLMLIKRLKEYLESAHPSQPVTFEIMAHRFMKVAKNHLFQVVEDPYLPVDIQEMSYKYGPYFYGKNSYDVATMDQIKELFEFGLAHLPFNYEIKYIV
;
A
#
# COMPACT_ATOMS: atom_id res chain seq x y z
N GLY A 1 5.68 -9.92 -11.00
CA GLY A 1 5.23 -10.82 -9.93
C GLY A 1 5.63 -10.33 -8.56
N CYS A 2 4.91 -10.78 -7.55
CA CYS A 2 5.14 -10.42 -6.16
C CYS A 2 5.17 -11.70 -5.30
N VAL A 3 6.06 -11.77 -4.32
CA VAL A 3 6.18 -12.93 -3.42
C VAL A 3 5.01 -13.05 -2.45
N GLY A 4 4.27 -11.96 -2.20
CA GLY A 4 3.16 -11.90 -1.25
C GLY A 4 1.92 -12.69 -1.65
N ARG A 5 1.77 -13.07 -2.92
CA ARG A 5 0.70 -13.92 -3.46
C ARG A 5 -0.72 -13.60 -2.98
N CYS A 6 -1.00 -12.31 -2.70
CA CYS A 6 -2.34 -11.90 -2.25
C CYS A 6 -3.39 -12.27 -3.32
N GLU A 7 -4.45 -12.98 -2.94
CA GLU A 7 -5.45 -13.53 -3.87
C GLU A 7 -6.17 -12.46 -4.70
N TYR A 8 -6.44 -11.31 -4.12
CA TYR A 8 -7.09 -10.19 -4.80
C TYR A 8 -6.15 -9.37 -5.71
N CYS A 9 -4.83 -9.66 -5.69
CA CYS A 9 -3.84 -8.85 -6.37
C CYS A 9 -3.59 -9.32 -7.79
N ARG A 10 -3.90 -8.46 -8.77
CA ARG A 10 -3.62 -8.74 -10.19
C ARG A 10 -2.17 -9.06 -10.47
N ALA A 11 -1.23 -8.42 -9.78
CA ALA A 11 0.20 -8.64 -9.97
C ALA A 11 0.64 -10.05 -9.56
N ALA A 12 0.02 -10.61 -8.51
CA ALA A 12 0.26 -11.98 -8.08
C ALA A 12 -0.34 -13.00 -9.06
N GLN A 13 -1.52 -12.69 -9.61
CA GLN A 13 -2.25 -13.58 -10.52
C GLN A 13 -1.63 -13.66 -11.93
N CYS A 14 -1.02 -12.56 -12.40
CA CYS A 14 -0.53 -12.48 -13.79
C CYS A 14 0.85 -13.09 -14.00
N ARG A 15 1.63 -13.41 -12.96
CA ARG A 15 3.01 -13.87 -13.11
C ARG A 15 3.41 -14.80 -11.98
N SER A 16 3.91 -15.98 -12.34
CA SER A 16 4.43 -16.99 -11.42
C SER A 16 5.88 -16.74 -10.96
N PHE A 17 6.52 -15.67 -11.41
CA PHE A 17 7.91 -15.33 -11.09
C PHE A 17 8.09 -13.85 -10.76
N VAL A 18 9.06 -13.56 -9.92
CA VAL A 18 9.52 -12.20 -9.63
C VAL A 18 10.51 -11.75 -10.71
N ARG A 19 10.28 -10.57 -11.27
CA ARG A 19 11.19 -9.96 -12.25
C ARG A 19 11.98 -8.84 -11.59
N VAL A 20 13.30 -8.93 -11.68
CA VAL A 20 14.21 -7.88 -11.25
C VAL A 20 14.80 -7.20 -12.49
N TYR A 21 14.72 -5.87 -12.54
CA TYR A 21 15.31 -5.07 -13.61
C TYR A 21 16.71 -4.63 -13.18
N VAL A 22 17.72 -4.96 -13.99
CA VAL A 22 19.13 -4.67 -13.70
C VAL A 22 19.65 -3.37 -14.33
N ASN A 23 18.80 -2.67 -15.08
CA ASN A 23 19.14 -1.42 -15.77
C ASN A 23 18.85 -0.17 -14.90
N GLU A 24 19.17 -0.23 -13.64
CA GLU A 24 18.91 0.84 -12.65
C GLU A 24 19.52 2.17 -13.06
N ASN A 25 20.75 2.17 -13.56
CA ASN A 25 21.42 3.39 -14.01
C ASN A 25 20.64 4.15 -15.10
N ASP A 26 19.93 3.44 -15.97
CA ASP A 26 19.10 4.08 -17.00
C ASP A 26 17.84 4.69 -16.39
N LEU A 27 17.28 4.06 -15.34
CA LEU A 27 16.18 4.62 -14.58
C LEU A 27 16.61 5.92 -13.88
N LEU A 28 17.72 5.91 -13.16
CA LEU A 28 18.25 7.09 -12.46
C LEU A 28 18.55 8.24 -13.42
N LYS A 29 19.10 7.97 -14.61
CA LYS A 29 19.28 8.99 -15.67
C LYS A 29 17.96 9.62 -16.11
N LYS A 30 16.89 8.81 -16.25
CA LYS A 30 15.55 9.32 -16.59
C LYS A 30 15.00 10.19 -15.45
N VAL A 31 15.09 9.75 -14.20
CA VAL A 31 14.65 10.52 -13.02
C VAL A 31 15.39 11.87 -12.99
N LYS A 32 16.71 11.90 -13.21
CA LYS A 32 17.51 13.12 -13.27
C LYS A 32 17.01 14.10 -14.35
N ARG A 33 16.61 13.60 -15.52
CA ARG A 33 16.05 14.47 -16.60
C ARG A 33 14.75 15.16 -16.17
N TYR A 34 13.91 14.49 -15.38
CA TYR A 34 12.70 15.10 -14.82
C TYR A 34 13.04 16.14 -13.74
N ALA A 35 14.01 15.84 -12.87
CA ALA A 35 14.49 16.77 -11.84
C ALA A 35 14.97 18.10 -12.45
N GLN A 36 15.66 18.05 -13.59
CA GLN A 36 16.19 19.23 -14.30
C GLN A 36 15.11 20.14 -14.88
N LYS A 37 13.86 19.70 -15.02
CA LYS A 37 12.75 20.53 -15.50
C LYS A 37 12.24 21.55 -14.48
N GLY A 38 12.76 21.55 -13.24
CA GLY A 38 12.39 22.50 -12.21
C GLY A 38 11.01 22.26 -11.56
N LEU A 39 10.25 21.26 -12.01
CA LEU A 39 8.97 20.90 -11.45
C LEU A 39 9.14 19.87 -10.33
N ALA A 40 8.32 19.98 -9.28
CA ALA A 40 8.26 18.94 -8.25
C ALA A 40 7.65 17.67 -8.85
N VAL A 41 8.38 16.55 -8.74
CA VAL A 41 7.96 15.26 -9.29
C VAL A 41 8.07 14.19 -8.21
N THR A 42 7.01 13.41 -8.02
CA THR A 42 7.02 12.22 -7.19
C THR A 42 7.07 10.98 -8.07
N PHE A 43 8.05 10.13 -7.84
CA PHE A 43 8.16 8.83 -8.49
C PHE A 43 7.58 7.75 -7.60
N GLU A 44 6.71 6.93 -8.17
CA GLU A 44 6.16 5.74 -7.52
C GLU A 44 7.04 4.53 -7.86
N GLY A 45 7.60 3.91 -6.84
CA GLY A 45 8.35 2.66 -6.97
C GLY A 45 7.44 1.44 -6.92
N SER A 46 7.57 0.57 -7.93
CA SER A 46 7.00 -0.78 -7.88
C SER A 46 5.46 -0.86 -7.78
N LEU A 47 4.77 -0.47 -8.85
CA LEU A 47 3.30 -0.58 -8.91
C LEU A 47 2.75 -2.01 -8.95
N GLU A 48 3.51 -2.97 -9.49
CA GLU A 48 3.06 -4.35 -9.73
C GLU A 48 3.83 -5.40 -8.92
N ALA A 49 4.59 -4.97 -7.91
CA ALA A 49 5.34 -5.86 -7.02
C ALA A 49 5.63 -5.14 -5.71
N ASP A 50 6.04 -5.90 -4.69
CA ASP A 50 6.58 -5.33 -3.47
C ASP A 50 8.11 -5.25 -3.59
N PRO A 51 8.73 -4.08 -3.39
CA PRO A 51 10.16 -3.93 -3.60
C PRO A 51 11.02 -4.44 -2.43
N ILE A 52 10.50 -4.49 -1.20
CA ILE A 52 11.27 -4.88 -0.02
C ILE A 52 11.86 -6.30 -0.12
N PRO A 53 11.13 -7.35 -0.57
CA PRO A 53 11.70 -8.69 -0.64
C PRO A 53 12.89 -8.85 -1.60
N THR A 54 13.05 -7.93 -2.54
CA THR A 54 14.18 -7.95 -3.48
C THR A 54 15.34 -7.04 -3.06
N GLU A 55 15.12 -6.16 -2.09
CA GLU A 55 16.10 -5.17 -1.63
C GLU A 55 17.43 -5.79 -1.16
N PRO A 56 17.45 -6.91 -0.38
CA PRO A 56 18.71 -7.52 0.04
C PRO A 56 19.62 -7.97 -1.10
N TYR A 57 19.07 -8.17 -2.30
CA TYR A 57 19.80 -8.64 -3.49
C TYR A 57 20.12 -7.52 -4.48
N THR A 58 19.31 -6.47 -4.50
CA THR A 58 19.37 -5.45 -5.55
C THR A 58 19.88 -4.11 -5.06
N HIS A 59 19.64 -3.79 -3.80
CA HIS A 59 19.86 -2.47 -3.19
C HIS A 59 19.19 -1.31 -3.98
N ALA A 60 18.17 -1.65 -4.79
CA ALA A 60 17.54 -0.69 -5.69
C ALA A 60 16.76 0.40 -4.94
N LEU A 61 16.12 0.05 -3.81
CA LEU A 61 15.48 1.06 -2.95
C LEU A 61 16.51 1.98 -2.32
N ALA A 62 17.58 1.42 -1.75
CA ALA A 62 18.65 2.21 -1.13
C ALA A 62 19.24 3.22 -2.13
N HIS A 63 19.59 2.77 -3.32
CA HIS A 63 20.12 3.64 -4.38
C HIS A 63 19.11 4.73 -4.80
N MET A 64 17.81 4.39 -4.94
CA MET A 64 16.79 5.37 -5.29
C MET A 64 16.58 6.39 -4.17
N ILE A 65 16.56 5.96 -2.90
CA ILE A 65 16.42 6.83 -1.72
C ILE A 65 17.59 7.84 -1.68
N GLU A 66 18.82 7.37 -1.74
CA GLU A 66 20.01 8.23 -1.71
C GLU A 66 20.12 9.13 -2.94
N PHE A 67 19.68 8.65 -4.09
CA PHE A 67 19.66 9.46 -5.31
C PHE A 67 18.65 10.60 -5.19
N THR A 68 17.43 10.32 -4.78
CA THR A 68 16.36 11.34 -4.65
C THR A 68 16.68 12.36 -3.56
N ALA A 69 17.35 11.96 -2.49
CA ALA A 69 17.80 12.87 -1.43
C ALA A 69 18.71 13.99 -1.96
N LYS A 70 19.44 13.73 -3.03
CA LYS A 70 20.37 14.70 -3.68
C LYS A 70 19.68 15.59 -4.72
N GLN A 71 18.41 15.33 -5.06
CA GLN A 71 17.71 16.09 -6.09
C GLN A 71 16.74 17.12 -5.47
N PRO A 72 16.77 18.39 -5.84
CA PRO A 72 16.00 19.44 -5.15
C PRO A 72 14.47 19.27 -5.24
N ASN A 73 13.95 18.76 -6.36
CA ASN A 73 12.53 18.70 -6.65
C ASN A 73 12.01 17.28 -6.92
N VAL A 74 12.74 16.26 -6.47
CA VAL A 74 12.36 14.86 -6.66
C VAL A 74 11.94 14.25 -5.33
N PHE A 75 10.81 13.59 -5.35
CA PHE A 75 10.31 12.79 -4.25
C PHE A 75 10.13 11.35 -4.73
N PHE A 76 10.30 10.42 -3.82
CA PHE A 76 10.12 9.01 -4.08
C PHE A 76 9.08 8.45 -3.11
N THR A 77 8.28 7.51 -3.56
CA THR A 77 7.38 6.76 -2.70
C THR A 77 7.30 5.31 -3.17
N PHE A 78 7.12 4.41 -2.24
CA PHE A 78 6.83 3.01 -2.54
C PHE A 78 5.87 2.43 -1.51
N THR A 79 5.18 1.36 -1.91
CA THR A 79 4.24 0.66 -1.04
C THR A 79 4.77 -0.73 -0.74
N THR A 80 4.64 -1.16 0.52
CA THR A 80 5.06 -2.49 0.94
C THR A 80 4.09 -3.12 1.95
N LYS A 81 4.02 -4.45 1.94
CA LYS A 81 3.47 -5.29 3.01
C LYS A 81 4.57 -5.94 3.85
N PHE A 82 5.81 -5.90 3.36
CA PHE A 82 6.95 -6.56 4.00
C PHE A 82 7.66 -5.65 4.99
N THR A 83 8.40 -6.26 5.92
CA THR A 83 8.86 -5.64 7.15
C THR A 83 10.38 -5.64 7.33
N ASP A 84 11.11 -6.19 6.37
CA ASP A 84 12.58 -6.18 6.37
C ASP A 84 13.11 -4.83 5.85
N VAL A 85 12.94 -3.80 6.69
CA VAL A 85 13.29 -2.41 6.39
C VAL A 85 14.59 -1.95 7.04
N ASP A 86 15.24 -2.80 7.82
CA ASP A 86 16.35 -2.41 8.67
C ASP A 86 17.56 -1.85 7.89
N SER A 87 17.81 -2.34 6.68
CA SER A 87 18.84 -1.83 5.77
C SER A 87 18.59 -0.38 5.31
N LEU A 88 17.35 0.10 5.40
CA LEU A 88 16.96 1.43 4.94
C LEU A 88 17.01 2.50 6.05
N LEU A 89 17.04 2.09 7.34
CA LEU A 89 16.88 2.99 8.48
C LEU A 89 17.99 4.04 8.60
N CYS A 90 19.20 3.72 8.19
CA CYS A 90 20.37 4.58 8.32
C CYS A 90 20.67 5.40 7.04
N LEU A 91 19.85 5.30 6.02
CA LEU A 91 20.10 6.02 4.75
C LEU A 91 19.79 7.51 4.88
N ASN A 92 20.56 8.32 4.18
CA ASN A 92 20.29 9.75 4.07
C ASN A 92 19.15 9.99 3.07
N HIS A 93 17.91 10.07 3.55
CA HIS A 93 16.70 10.22 2.72
C HIS A 93 16.21 11.66 2.61
N GLN A 94 16.68 12.59 3.46
CA GLN A 94 16.27 14.02 3.48
C GLN A 94 14.74 14.22 3.47
N GLU A 95 13.99 13.33 4.09
CA GLU A 95 12.51 13.30 4.09
C GLU A 95 11.86 13.29 2.68
N ARG A 96 12.64 12.96 1.64
CA ARG A 96 12.20 12.94 0.24
C ARG A 96 11.62 11.60 -0.19
N THR A 97 11.74 10.58 0.67
CA THR A 97 11.15 9.27 0.43
C THR A 97 10.03 9.01 1.42
N LYS A 98 8.83 8.78 0.92
CA LYS A 98 7.68 8.33 1.70
C LYS A 98 7.52 6.83 1.58
N VAL A 99 7.44 6.14 2.72
CA VAL A 99 7.16 4.71 2.77
C VAL A 99 5.70 4.49 3.12
N ARG A 100 4.97 3.78 2.28
CA ARG A 100 3.56 3.46 2.52
C ARG A 100 3.43 1.98 2.88
N PHE A 101 2.93 1.71 4.07
CA PHE A 101 2.65 0.35 4.50
C PHE A 101 1.22 -0.04 4.14
N SER A 102 1.08 -1.08 3.31
CA SER A 102 -0.22 -1.68 3.06
C SER A 102 -0.60 -2.55 4.25
N ILE A 103 -1.68 -2.19 4.92
CA ILE A 103 -2.19 -2.89 6.10
C ILE A 103 -3.64 -3.31 5.88
N ASN A 104 -4.06 -4.33 6.60
CA ASN A 104 -5.46 -4.77 6.60
C ASN A 104 -5.79 -5.44 7.94
N THR A 105 -7.05 -5.84 8.13
CA THR A 105 -7.48 -6.59 9.30
C THR A 105 -6.79 -7.96 9.35
N ASP A 106 -6.67 -8.53 10.55
CA ASP A 106 -6.11 -9.87 10.70
C ASP A 106 -6.92 -10.91 9.93
N THR A 107 -8.25 -10.74 9.86
CA THR A 107 -9.16 -11.57 9.06
C THR A 107 -8.80 -11.54 7.58
N VAL A 108 -8.61 -10.35 7.00
CA VAL A 108 -8.24 -10.21 5.58
C VAL A 108 -6.83 -10.74 5.31
N ILE A 109 -5.88 -10.48 6.21
CA ILE A 109 -4.50 -10.95 6.04
C ILE A 109 -4.45 -12.47 6.06
N SER A 110 -5.09 -13.11 7.04
CA SER A 110 -5.09 -14.57 7.16
C SER A 110 -5.84 -15.27 6.02
N SER A 111 -6.88 -14.63 5.48
CA SER A 111 -7.69 -15.24 4.42
C SER A 111 -7.12 -15.03 3.01
N PHE A 112 -6.48 -13.90 2.74
CA PHE A 112 -6.17 -13.50 1.35
C PHE A 112 -4.72 -13.05 1.12
N GLU A 113 -3.88 -13.00 2.16
CA GLU A 113 -2.51 -12.48 2.07
C GLU A 113 -1.48 -13.46 2.66
N GLU A 114 -1.66 -14.76 2.41
CA GLU A 114 -0.92 -15.87 3.01
C GLU A 114 0.61 -15.67 3.06
N GLY A 115 1.19 -15.12 2.02
CA GLY A 115 2.64 -14.92 1.89
C GLY A 115 3.16 -13.61 2.49
N THR A 116 2.42 -12.94 3.39
CA THR A 116 2.78 -11.61 3.88
C THR A 116 2.86 -11.56 5.41
N PRO A 117 3.63 -10.61 6.00
CA PRO A 117 3.68 -10.40 7.44
C PRO A 117 2.33 -10.02 8.05
N SER A 118 2.16 -10.26 9.35
CA SER A 118 0.98 -9.88 10.12
C SER A 118 0.75 -8.36 10.18
N MET A 119 -0.46 -7.93 10.52
CA MET A 119 -0.79 -6.52 10.73
C MET A 119 0.16 -5.86 11.73
N LYS A 120 0.41 -6.53 12.86
CA LYS A 120 1.31 -6.02 13.92
C LYS A 120 2.72 -5.78 13.39
N GLU A 121 3.30 -6.74 12.68
CA GLU A 121 4.66 -6.61 12.12
C GLU A 121 4.77 -5.43 11.16
N ARG A 122 3.76 -5.24 10.29
CA ARG A 122 3.72 -4.10 9.35
C ARG A 122 3.64 -2.75 10.08
N ILE A 123 2.83 -2.64 11.14
CA ILE A 123 2.75 -1.42 11.95
C ILE A 123 4.08 -1.17 12.67
N MET A 124 4.73 -2.21 13.20
CA MET A 124 6.04 -2.07 13.86
C MET A 124 7.14 -1.69 12.87
N ALA A 125 7.11 -2.17 11.63
CA ALA A 125 8.03 -1.72 10.59
C ALA A 125 7.79 -0.24 10.22
N ALA A 126 6.54 0.18 10.13
CA ALA A 126 6.18 1.59 9.95
C ALA A 126 6.71 2.46 11.11
N PHE A 127 6.58 1.99 12.35
CA PHE A 127 7.14 2.65 13.52
C PHE A 127 8.66 2.83 13.42
N LYS A 128 9.41 1.79 13.02
CA LYS A 128 10.85 1.89 12.80
C LYS A 128 11.19 2.98 11.76
N MET A 129 10.47 3.00 10.63
CA MET A 129 10.68 4.00 9.58
C MET A 129 10.35 5.42 10.07
N MET A 130 9.28 5.62 10.84
CA MET A 130 8.96 6.91 11.48
C MET A 130 10.08 7.35 12.43
N LYS A 131 10.61 6.45 13.26
CA LYS A 131 11.73 6.75 14.17
C LYS A 131 13.02 7.09 13.43
N ALA A 132 13.22 6.55 12.23
CA ALA A 132 14.32 6.91 11.35
C ALA A 132 14.09 8.23 10.58
N GLY A 133 12.95 8.91 10.79
CA GLY A 133 12.63 10.21 10.20
C GLY A 133 11.96 10.14 8.83
N TYR A 134 11.58 8.96 8.33
CA TYR A 134 10.88 8.86 7.07
C TYR A 134 9.44 9.36 7.17
N PRO A 135 8.94 10.12 6.20
CA PRO A 135 7.52 10.28 5.98
C PRO A 135 6.85 8.90 5.76
N VAL A 136 5.77 8.63 6.49
CA VAL A 136 5.07 7.35 6.43
C VAL A 136 3.61 7.55 6.03
N GLY A 137 3.06 6.57 5.34
CA GLY A 137 1.64 6.46 5.05
C GLY A 137 1.14 5.04 5.24
N PHE A 138 -0.17 4.90 5.36
CA PHE A 138 -0.85 3.62 5.38
C PHE A 138 -1.81 3.51 4.20
N VAL A 139 -1.76 2.37 3.53
CA VAL A 139 -2.70 1.98 2.48
C VAL A 139 -3.58 0.88 3.03
N ILE A 140 -4.86 1.16 3.25
CA ILE A 140 -5.86 0.18 3.69
C ILE A 140 -6.64 -0.23 2.44
N ALA A 141 -6.14 -1.24 1.76
CA ALA A 141 -6.64 -1.66 0.46
C ALA A 141 -6.37 -3.15 0.19
N PRO A 142 -7.41 -3.87 -0.24
CA PRO A 142 -8.80 -3.47 -0.32
C PRO A 142 -9.52 -3.53 1.03
N VAL A 143 -10.50 -2.64 1.25
CA VAL A 143 -11.47 -2.78 2.33
C VAL A 143 -12.54 -3.76 1.88
N PHE A 144 -12.68 -4.86 2.62
CA PHE A 144 -13.72 -5.86 2.39
C PHE A 144 -14.88 -5.70 3.36
N VAL A 145 -16.10 -5.92 2.87
CA VAL A 145 -17.32 -5.99 3.65
C VAL A 145 -17.65 -7.47 3.86
N TYR A 146 -17.60 -7.92 5.10
CA TYR A 146 -17.87 -9.29 5.56
C TYR A 146 -18.52 -9.23 6.94
N PRO A 147 -19.04 -10.32 7.52
CA PRO A 147 -19.58 -10.29 8.88
C PRO A 147 -18.54 -9.73 9.87
N ASN A 148 -18.94 -8.73 10.68
CA ASN A 148 -18.11 -8.03 11.68
C ASN A 148 -16.94 -7.16 11.10
N TRP A 149 -16.99 -6.80 9.83
CA TRP A 149 -15.93 -5.98 9.19
C TRP A 149 -15.70 -4.64 9.91
N LYS A 150 -16.78 -4.02 10.43
CA LYS A 150 -16.67 -2.72 11.12
C LYS A 150 -15.83 -2.84 12.39
N GLU A 151 -16.10 -3.85 13.17
CA GLU A 151 -15.37 -4.16 14.41
C GLU A 151 -13.90 -4.45 14.12
N ASP A 152 -13.63 -5.23 13.07
CA ASP A 152 -12.26 -5.58 12.67
C ASP A 152 -11.46 -4.36 12.20
N TYR A 153 -12.05 -3.46 11.41
CA TYR A 153 -11.38 -2.22 10.99
C TYR A 153 -11.23 -1.23 12.15
N LEU A 154 -12.17 -1.13 13.07
CA LEU A 154 -12.01 -0.35 14.29
C LEU A 154 -10.89 -0.91 15.17
N MET A 155 -10.76 -2.25 15.25
CA MET A 155 -9.65 -2.89 15.95
C MET A 155 -8.30 -2.57 15.28
N LEU A 156 -8.22 -2.61 13.95
CA LEU A 156 -7.01 -2.19 13.21
C LEU A 156 -6.62 -0.74 13.56
N ILE A 157 -7.57 0.19 13.58
CA ILE A 157 -7.33 1.59 13.93
C ILE A 157 -6.87 1.71 15.40
N LYS A 158 -7.48 0.95 16.30
CA LYS A 158 -7.05 0.88 17.70
C LYS A 158 -5.60 0.40 17.82
N ARG A 159 -5.20 -0.63 17.07
CA ARG A 159 -3.82 -1.11 17.03
C ARG A 159 -2.86 -0.08 16.48
N LEU A 160 -3.25 0.66 15.44
CA LEU A 160 -2.45 1.79 14.94
C LEU A 160 -2.21 2.82 16.05
N LYS A 161 -3.26 3.20 16.80
CA LYS A 161 -3.14 4.10 17.94
C LYS A 161 -2.16 3.58 18.98
N GLU A 162 -2.34 2.34 19.44
CA GLU A 162 -1.53 1.71 20.49
C GLU A 162 -0.05 1.61 20.09
N TYR A 163 0.24 1.11 18.88
CA TYR A 163 1.63 0.87 18.47
C TYR A 163 2.37 2.12 18.01
N LEU A 164 1.65 3.16 17.60
CA LEU A 164 2.26 4.39 17.10
C LEU A 164 2.17 5.57 18.10
N GLU A 165 1.65 5.36 19.30
CA GLU A 165 1.48 6.42 20.31
C GLU A 165 2.78 7.20 20.57
N SER A 166 3.93 6.52 20.59
CA SER A 166 5.25 7.11 20.83
C SER A 166 6.07 7.38 19.57
N ALA A 167 5.45 7.33 18.39
CA ALA A 167 6.19 7.44 17.12
C ALA A 167 6.70 8.86 16.84
N HIS A 168 5.91 9.89 17.19
CA HIS A 168 6.21 11.31 16.94
C HIS A 168 6.67 11.58 15.48
N PRO A 169 5.82 11.30 14.47
CA PRO A 169 6.20 11.47 13.07
C PRO A 169 6.52 12.94 12.76
N SER A 170 7.57 13.18 11.95
CA SER A 170 7.99 14.53 11.53
C SER A 170 7.00 15.20 10.58
N GLN A 171 6.23 14.38 9.85
CA GLN A 171 5.21 14.83 8.90
C GLN A 171 3.88 14.13 9.18
N PRO A 172 2.74 14.69 8.72
CA PRO A 172 1.45 14.02 8.84
C PRO A 172 1.46 12.62 8.22
N VAL A 173 0.97 11.65 8.97
CA VAL A 173 0.81 10.27 8.49
C VAL A 173 -0.34 10.23 7.49
N THR A 174 -0.09 9.72 6.28
CA THR A 174 -1.14 9.71 5.26
C THR A 174 -1.90 8.39 5.25
N PHE A 175 -3.22 8.47 5.01
CA PHE A 175 -4.10 7.32 4.85
C PHE A 175 -4.72 7.33 3.45
N GLU A 176 -4.58 6.20 2.77
CA GLU A 176 -5.16 5.92 1.46
C GLU A 176 -6.07 4.70 1.62
N ILE A 177 -7.38 4.89 1.47
CA ILE A 177 -8.37 3.87 1.78
C ILE A 177 -9.12 3.53 0.50
N MET A 178 -9.08 2.26 0.10
CA MET A 178 -9.76 1.80 -1.11
C MET A 178 -10.65 0.59 -0.78
N ALA A 179 -11.94 0.74 -1.05
CA ALA A 179 -12.86 -0.38 -1.00
C ALA A 179 -12.55 -1.43 -2.07
N HIS A 180 -12.92 -2.66 -1.80
CA HIS A 180 -12.74 -3.74 -2.76
C HIS A 180 -13.51 -3.45 -4.04
N ARG A 181 -12.80 -3.59 -5.16
CA ARG A 181 -13.35 -3.44 -6.51
C ARG A 181 -12.63 -4.37 -7.46
N PHE A 182 -13.36 -4.97 -8.37
CA PHE A 182 -12.76 -5.87 -9.34
C PHE A 182 -13.33 -5.67 -10.74
N MET A 183 -12.55 -6.05 -11.72
CA MET A 183 -12.99 -6.19 -13.10
C MET A 183 -13.44 -7.63 -13.35
N LYS A 184 -14.49 -7.80 -14.14
CA LYS A 184 -15.03 -9.12 -14.50
C LYS A 184 -13.95 -10.07 -15.07
N VAL A 185 -13.00 -9.51 -15.83
CA VAL A 185 -11.85 -10.25 -16.38
C VAL A 185 -10.91 -10.74 -15.28
N ALA A 186 -10.65 -9.93 -14.27
CA ALA A 186 -9.79 -10.30 -13.15
C ALA A 186 -10.40 -11.43 -12.31
N LYS A 187 -11.74 -11.44 -12.14
CA LYS A 187 -12.47 -12.53 -11.48
C LYS A 187 -12.30 -13.85 -12.23
N ASN A 188 -12.53 -13.84 -13.54
CA ASN A 188 -12.39 -15.06 -14.35
C ASN A 188 -10.96 -15.62 -14.31
N HIS A 189 -9.96 -14.75 -14.20
CA HIS A 189 -8.56 -15.16 -14.07
C HIS A 189 -8.25 -15.75 -12.69
N LEU A 190 -8.83 -15.19 -11.62
CA LEU A 190 -8.68 -15.68 -10.26
C LEU A 190 -9.15 -17.14 -10.15
N PHE A 191 -10.33 -17.45 -10.67
CA PHE A 191 -10.88 -18.81 -10.70
C PHE A 191 -10.08 -19.82 -11.55
N GLN A 192 -9.17 -19.33 -12.41
CA GLN A 192 -8.25 -20.19 -13.16
C GLN A 192 -6.95 -20.50 -12.40
N VAL A 193 -6.58 -19.67 -11.43
CA VAL A 193 -5.28 -19.73 -10.74
C VAL A 193 -5.42 -20.20 -9.29
N VAL A 194 -6.57 -19.97 -8.68
CA VAL A 194 -6.87 -20.35 -7.29
C VAL A 194 -8.02 -21.36 -7.31
N GLU A 195 -7.78 -22.56 -6.77
CA GLU A 195 -8.74 -23.67 -6.80
C GLU A 195 -10.04 -23.41 -6.05
N ASP A 196 -10.06 -22.55 -5.03
CA ASP A 196 -11.26 -22.16 -4.31
C ASP A 196 -11.07 -20.76 -3.71
N PRO A 197 -11.28 -19.67 -4.47
CA PRO A 197 -11.06 -18.34 -3.97
C PRO A 197 -12.12 -17.97 -2.92
N TYR A 198 -11.71 -17.78 -1.70
CA TYR A 198 -12.52 -17.33 -0.57
C TYR A 198 -12.94 -15.86 -0.65
N LEU A 199 -12.63 -15.15 -1.70
CA LEU A 199 -12.96 -13.73 -1.83
C LEU A 199 -14.48 -13.53 -1.69
N PRO A 200 -14.93 -12.68 -0.75
CA PRO A 200 -16.35 -12.35 -0.59
C PRO A 200 -16.80 -11.49 -1.78
N VAL A 201 -17.04 -12.15 -2.90
CA VAL A 201 -17.39 -11.47 -4.15
C VAL A 201 -18.78 -11.93 -4.54
N ASP A 202 -19.78 -11.55 -3.77
CA ASP A 202 -21.15 -11.66 -4.27
C ASP A 202 -21.40 -10.52 -5.26
N ILE A 203 -21.38 -10.90 -6.56
CA ILE A 203 -21.58 -9.96 -7.67
C ILE A 203 -22.98 -9.35 -7.62
N GLN A 204 -23.93 -10.03 -6.97
CA GLN A 204 -25.34 -9.60 -6.90
C GLN A 204 -25.50 -8.34 -6.02
N GLU A 205 -24.58 -8.11 -5.08
CA GLU A 205 -24.58 -6.94 -4.19
C GLU A 205 -23.70 -5.78 -4.68
N MET A 206 -23.01 -5.94 -5.82
CA MET A 206 -22.09 -4.92 -6.32
C MET A 206 -22.64 -4.13 -7.50
N SER A 207 -22.48 -2.82 -7.44
CA SER A 207 -22.83 -1.89 -8.53
C SER A 207 -21.73 -1.84 -9.58
N TYR A 208 -22.14 -1.94 -10.85
CA TYR A 208 -21.21 -1.79 -11.97
C TYR A 208 -21.02 -0.31 -12.31
N LYS A 209 -19.79 0.18 -12.22
CA LYS A 209 -19.45 1.58 -12.56
C LYS A 209 -18.48 1.65 -13.73
N TYR A 210 -18.74 2.55 -14.67
CA TYR A 210 -17.82 2.86 -15.76
C TYR A 210 -16.74 3.85 -15.27
N GLY A 211 -15.47 3.50 -15.47
CA GLY A 211 -14.35 4.43 -15.24
C GLY A 211 -14.09 5.32 -16.48
N PRO A 212 -13.25 6.37 -16.32
CA PRO A 212 -12.98 7.38 -17.37
C PRO A 212 -12.32 6.83 -18.65
N TYR A 213 -11.89 5.58 -18.68
CA TYR A 213 -11.29 4.92 -19.85
C TYR A 213 -12.10 3.72 -20.35
N PHE A 214 -13.43 3.73 -20.18
CA PHE A 214 -14.34 2.65 -20.58
C PHE A 214 -14.11 1.30 -19.90
N TYR A 215 -13.35 1.25 -18.79
CA TYR A 215 -13.20 0.05 -17.98
C TYR A 215 -14.28 -0.01 -16.93
N GLY A 216 -15.16 -1.00 -17.02
CA GLY A 216 -16.16 -1.25 -15.99
C GLY A 216 -15.55 -1.96 -14.78
N LYS A 217 -15.91 -1.49 -13.60
CA LYS A 217 -15.55 -2.11 -12.32
C LYS A 217 -16.80 -2.38 -11.51
N ASN A 218 -16.83 -3.54 -10.84
CA ASN A 218 -17.80 -3.79 -9.80
C ASN A 218 -17.25 -3.19 -8.49
N SER A 219 -18.05 -2.41 -7.79
CA SER A 219 -17.75 -1.79 -6.50
C SER A 219 -18.97 -1.88 -5.60
N TYR A 220 -18.77 -1.68 -4.31
CA TYR A 220 -19.91 -1.57 -3.39
C TYR A 220 -20.88 -0.46 -3.81
N ASP A 221 -22.13 -0.58 -3.39
CA ASP A 221 -23.15 0.45 -3.57
C ASP A 221 -22.80 1.74 -2.80
N VAL A 222 -23.61 2.77 -3.00
CA VAL A 222 -23.37 4.08 -2.37
C VAL A 222 -23.52 3.99 -0.86
N ALA A 223 -24.54 3.29 -0.36
CA ALA A 223 -24.79 3.18 1.08
C ALA A 223 -23.65 2.46 1.81
N THR A 224 -23.13 1.39 1.23
CA THR A 224 -21.96 0.68 1.77
C THR A 224 -20.70 1.54 1.74
N MET A 225 -20.49 2.29 0.64
CA MET A 225 -19.37 3.22 0.55
C MET A 225 -19.44 4.34 1.58
N ASP A 226 -20.63 4.88 1.87
CA ASP A 226 -20.85 5.88 2.91
C ASP A 226 -20.52 5.30 4.30
N GLN A 227 -20.95 4.05 4.59
CA GLN A 227 -20.58 3.38 5.84
C GLN A 227 -19.06 3.19 5.99
N ILE A 228 -18.36 2.81 4.93
CA ILE A 228 -16.90 2.70 4.93
C ILE A 228 -16.27 4.05 5.25
N LYS A 229 -16.74 5.10 4.60
CA LYS A 229 -16.23 6.45 4.81
C LYS A 229 -16.44 6.94 6.25
N GLU A 230 -17.65 6.83 6.76
CA GLU A 230 -18.00 7.20 8.14
C GLU A 230 -17.14 6.46 9.16
N LEU A 231 -16.93 5.14 8.97
CA LEU A 231 -16.12 4.33 9.88
C LEU A 231 -14.68 4.83 9.96
N PHE A 232 -14.05 5.08 8.82
CA PHE A 232 -12.66 5.52 8.81
C PHE A 232 -12.50 6.98 9.23
N GLU A 233 -13.38 7.88 8.84
CA GLU A 233 -13.37 9.27 9.30
C GLU A 233 -13.53 9.35 10.82
N PHE A 234 -14.47 8.60 11.38
CA PHE A 234 -14.69 8.53 12.82
C PHE A 234 -13.50 7.87 13.55
N GLY A 235 -13.04 6.73 13.08
CA GLY A 235 -11.99 5.96 13.75
C GLY A 235 -10.66 6.71 13.77
N LEU A 236 -10.26 7.29 12.64
CA LEU A 236 -8.98 8.01 12.52
C LEU A 236 -8.98 9.35 13.26
N ALA A 237 -10.14 9.97 13.51
CA ALA A 237 -10.23 11.27 14.21
C ALA A 237 -9.58 11.29 15.60
N HIS A 238 -9.33 10.12 16.20
CA HIS A 238 -8.78 10.00 17.56
C HIS A 238 -7.32 9.48 17.58
N LEU A 239 -6.61 9.56 16.45
CA LEU A 239 -5.18 9.22 16.42
C LEU A 239 -4.34 10.24 17.21
N PRO A 240 -3.26 9.80 17.91
CA PRO A 240 -2.46 10.66 18.77
C PRO A 240 -1.41 11.49 18.01
N PHE A 241 -1.45 11.53 16.69
CA PHE A 241 -0.51 12.24 15.83
C PHE A 241 -1.24 12.91 14.66
N ASN A 242 -0.56 13.85 14.02
CA ASN A 242 -1.09 14.52 12.83
C ASN A 242 -1.23 13.52 11.68
N TYR A 243 -2.39 13.51 11.04
CA TYR A 243 -2.67 12.65 9.89
C TYR A 243 -3.42 13.38 8.78
N GLU A 244 -3.42 12.79 7.62
CA GLU A 244 -4.15 13.26 6.44
C GLU A 244 -4.79 12.07 5.72
N ILE A 245 -6.09 12.10 5.52
CA ILE A 245 -6.79 11.15 4.64
C ILE A 245 -6.67 11.67 3.21
N LYS A 246 -5.90 10.96 2.37
CA LYS A 246 -5.71 11.35 0.97
C LYS A 246 -6.97 11.11 0.15
N TYR A 247 -7.60 9.96 0.36
CA TYR A 247 -8.87 9.59 -0.24
C TYR A 247 -9.49 8.36 0.44
N ILE A 248 -10.81 8.24 0.30
CA ILE A 248 -11.61 7.04 0.57
C ILE A 248 -12.43 6.76 -0.68
N VAL A 249 -12.15 5.67 -1.41
CA VAL A 249 -12.74 5.35 -2.73
C VAL A 249 -13.09 3.87 -2.87
#